data_f62d79ee0cba8c00992b65fc15ab0ba7
#
_entry.id   f62d79ee0cba8c00992b65fc15ab0ba7
#
_cell.length_a   1.000
_cell.length_b   1.000
_cell.length_c   1.000
_cell.angle_alpha   90.00
_cell.angle_beta   90.00
_cell.angle_gamma   90.00
#
_symmetry.space_group_name_H-M   'P 1'
#
loop_
_entity.id
_entity.type
_entity.pdbx_description
1 polymer ?
#
loop_
_entity_poly.entity_id
_entity_poly.type
_entity_poly.pdbx_seq_one_letter_code
_entity_poly.pdbx_strand_id
1 'polypeptide(L)'
;EFFRGVSDAPEELWFYSRDPGVLAPHRPDYVVAPQTTEEVQKIVRLANRQKIPVIPMGNGMSLAGLVIPLKGGIVMDMKRMNKILQVNPMARYVVVEGGTSQGALKAYLQKNHPTLRHSIPDAPPATTIAANVSLHGQGRLTNQYGFNSDMVTGLEVVLPTGEICLIGSPSIGPYWISKGPTLPDLSGLFLGWLGCTGII
;
A
#
# COMPACT_ATOMS: atom_id res chain seq x y z
N GLU A 1 -12.72 -18.65 -12.86
CA GLU A 1 -12.48 -18.82 -11.41
C GLU A 1 -13.05 -17.63 -10.68
N PHE A 2 -13.98 -17.89 -9.75
CA PHE A 2 -14.61 -16.85 -8.97
C PHE A 2 -13.64 -16.38 -7.86
N PHE A 3 -13.33 -15.08 -7.85
CA PHE A 3 -12.59 -14.44 -6.78
C PHE A 3 -13.43 -14.46 -5.48
N ARG A 4 -12.90 -15.08 -4.42
CA ARG A 4 -13.62 -15.26 -3.14
C ARG A 4 -13.63 -14.03 -2.22
N GLY A 5 -13.25 -12.87 -2.69
CA GLY A 5 -13.12 -11.66 -1.89
C GLY A 5 -13.89 -10.49 -2.46
N VAL A 6 -15.04 -10.74 -3.11
CA VAL A 6 -15.92 -9.69 -3.63
C VAL A 6 -17.18 -9.61 -2.77
N SER A 7 -17.59 -8.39 -2.44
CA SER A 7 -18.83 -8.13 -1.74
C SER A 7 -19.54 -6.91 -2.34
N ASP A 8 -20.87 -7.00 -2.39
CA ASP A 8 -21.83 -5.93 -2.65
C ASP A 8 -22.85 -5.80 -1.51
N ALA A 9 -22.59 -6.46 -0.37
CA ALA A 9 -23.46 -6.41 0.80
C ALA A 9 -23.58 -4.96 1.32
N PRO A 10 -24.81 -4.47 1.55
CA PRO A 10 -25.06 -3.07 1.93
C PRO A 10 -24.27 -2.62 3.17
N GLU A 11 -24.07 -3.52 4.14
CA GLU A 11 -23.33 -3.27 5.37
C GLU A 11 -21.85 -3.05 5.10
N GLU A 12 -21.28 -3.86 4.21
CA GLU A 12 -19.87 -3.72 3.79
C GLU A 12 -19.68 -2.45 2.97
N LEU A 13 -20.53 -2.20 1.97
CA LEU A 13 -20.48 -0.96 1.19
C LEU A 13 -20.61 0.28 2.08
N TRP A 14 -21.43 0.20 3.13
CA TRP A 14 -21.53 1.29 4.13
C TRP A 14 -20.25 1.45 4.92
N PHE A 15 -19.61 0.39 5.37
CA PHE A 15 -18.34 0.43 6.10
C PHE A 15 -17.23 1.09 5.28
N TYR A 16 -17.14 0.76 3.99
CA TYR A 16 -16.12 1.30 3.07
C TYR A 16 -16.52 2.63 2.40
N SER A 17 -17.61 3.27 2.82
CA SER A 17 -18.09 4.53 2.26
C SER A 17 -17.38 5.77 2.84
N ARG A 18 -16.58 5.63 3.87
CA ARG A 18 -16.04 6.75 4.67
C ARG A 18 -14.64 6.49 5.19
N ASP A 19 -13.99 7.58 5.61
CA ASP A 19 -12.81 7.56 6.47
C ASP A 19 -13.10 8.38 7.75
N PRO A 20 -12.15 8.52 8.69
CA PRO A 20 -12.31 9.34 9.91
C PRO A 20 -12.34 10.85 9.65
N GLY A 21 -12.19 11.29 8.40
CA GLY A 21 -12.23 12.70 8.02
C GLY A 21 -13.62 13.33 8.02
N VAL A 22 -13.71 14.55 7.49
CA VAL A 22 -14.93 15.36 7.51
C VAL A 22 -15.75 15.30 6.23
N LEU A 23 -15.29 14.58 5.21
CA LEU A 23 -15.99 14.47 3.94
C LEU A 23 -17.23 13.58 4.06
N ALA A 24 -18.25 13.91 3.27
CA ALA A 24 -19.47 13.11 3.22
C ALA A 24 -19.18 11.69 2.72
N PRO A 25 -19.84 10.68 3.29
CA PRO A 25 -19.67 9.30 2.86
C PRO A 25 -20.24 9.09 1.46
N HIS A 26 -19.53 8.29 0.64
CA HIS A 26 -20.01 7.80 -0.65
C HIS A 26 -19.81 6.30 -0.71
N ARG A 27 -20.84 5.55 -1.14
CA ARG A 27 -20.76 4.09 -1.23
C ARG A 27 -20.02 3.66 -2.49
N PRO A 28 -19.12 2.67 -2.41
CA PRO A 28 -18.63 1.97 -3.59
C PRO A 28 -19.73 1.09 -4.19
N ASP A 29 -19.53 0.63 -5.43
CA ASP A 29 -20.37 -0.39 -6.03
C ASP A 29 -19.99 -1.80 -5.56
N TYR A 30 -18.68 -2.02 -5.35
CA TYR A 30 -18.13 -3.29 -4.86
C TYR A 30 -16.94 -3.06 -3.93
N VAL A 31 -16.76 -4.01 -3.02
CA VAL A 31 -15.55 -4.16 -2.21
C VAL A 31 -14.85 -5.45 -2.62
N VAL A 32 -13.55 -5.39 -2.83
CA VAL A 32 -12.72 -6.56 -3.14
C VAL A 32 -11.53 -6.64 -2.20
N ALA A 33 -11.16 -7.85 -1.77
CA ALA A 33 -10.07 -8.07 -0.82
C ALA A 33 -9.07 -9.10 -1.38
N PRO A 34 -8.13 -8.68 -2.26
CA PRO A 34 -7.13 -9.55 -2.85
C PRO A 34 -6.15 -10.10 -1.81
N GLN A 35 -5.57 -11.27 -2.13
CA GLN A 35 -4.55 -11.93 -1.32
C GLN A 35 -3.20 -12.06 -2.04
N THR A 36 -3.19 -11.81 -3.34
CA THR A 36 -1.98 -11.93 -4.18
C THR A 36 -1.89 -10.81 -5.20
N THR A 37 -0.69 -10.53 -5.68
CA THR A 37 -0.44 -9.56 -6.75
C THR A 37 -1.19 -9.91 -8.03
N GLU A 38 -1.33 -11.21 -8.35
CA GLU A 38 -2.07 -11.66 -9.54
C GLU A 38 -3.57 -11.38 -9.42
N GLU A 39 -4.13 -11.45 -8.23
CA GLU A 39 -5.52 -11.06 -7.99
C GLU A 39 -5.70 -9.55 -8.18
N VAL A 40 -4.81 -8.72 -7.62
CA VAL A 40 -4.78 -7.28 -7.86
C VAL A 40 -4.72 -6.99 -9.37
N GLN A 41 -3.82 -7.65 -10.10
CA GLN A 41 -3.66 -7.52 -11.54
C GLN A 41 -4.95 -7.82 -12.31
N LYS A 42 -5.62 -8.93 -11.99
CA LYS A 42 -6.89 -9.34 -12.62
C LYS A 42 -7.97 -8.29 -12.41
N ILE A 43 -8.10 -7.78 -11.17
CA ILE A 43 -9.08 -6.75 -10.81
C ILE A 43 -8.80 -5.46 -11.59
N VAL A 44 -7.55 -4.98 -11.59
CA VAL A 44 -7.16 -3.75 -12.29
C VAL A 44 -7.41 -3.87 -13.79
N ARG A 45 -7.06 -4.99 -14.43
CA ARG A 45 -7.32 -5.24 -15.85
C ARG A 45 -8.81 -5.25 -16.18
N LEU A 46 -9.63 -5.87 -15.32
CA LEU A 46 -11.09 -5.86 -15.48
C LEU A 46 -11.64 -4.44 -15.37
N ALA A 47 -11.27 -3.73 -14.30
CA ALA A 47 -11.72 -2.37 -14.04
C ALA A 47 -11.32 -1.40 -15.16
N ASN A 48 -10.09 -1.51 -15.67
CA ASN A 48 -9.60 -0.68 -16.77
C ASN A 48 -10.43 -0.92 -18.06
N ARG A 49 -10.68 -2.19 -18.41
CA ARG A 49 -11.52 -2.52 -19.60
C ARG A 49 -12.94 -1.98 -19.47
N GLN A 50 -13.51 -2.04 -18.29
CA GLN A 50 -14.88 -1.61 -18.00
C GLN A 50 -14.99 -0.13 -17.61
N LYS A 51 -13.84 0.59 -17.53
CA LYS A 51 -13.77 1.99 -17.08
C LYS A 51 -14.35 2.21 -15.68
N ILE A 52 -14.18 1.23 -14.79
CA ILE A 52 -14.62 1.29 -13.41
C ILE A 52 -13.50 1.89 -12.55
N PRO A 53 -13.76 2.92 -11.72
CA PRO A 53 -12.79 3.45 -10.79
C PRO A 53 -12.34 2.39 -9.77
N VAL A 54 -11.05 2.35 -9.43
CA VAL A 54 -10.50 1.51 -8.36
C VAL A 54 -9.87 2.39 -7.30
N ILE A 55 -10.24 2.17 -6.06
CA ILE A 55 -9.75 2.91 -4.90
C ILE A 55 -8.99 1.92 -4.00
N PRO A 56 -7.66 1.87 -4.06
CA PRO A 56 -6.89 1.04 -3.14
C PRO A 56 -6.99 1.59 -1.72
N MET A 57 -7.25 0.71 -0.76
CA MET A 57 -7.44 1.07 0.64
C MET A 57 -6.62 0.16 1.55
N GLY A 58 -5.80 0.76 2.40
CA GLY A 58 -5.20 0.08 3.54
C GLY A 58 -6.23 -0.04 4.68
N ASN A 59 -5.92 0.53 5.85
CA ASN A 59 -6.86 0.54 6.99
C ASN A 59 -7.81 1.76 7.02
N GLY A 60 -7.88 2.54 5.95
CA GLY A 60 -8.81 3.67 5.85
C GLY A 60 -8.58 4.76 6.90
N MET A 61 -7.35 4.94 7.37
CA MET A 61 -7.00 5.88 8.45
C MET A 61 -6.66 7.28 7.95
N SER A 62 -6.89 7.58 6.67
CA SER A 62 -6.73 8.92 6.12
C SER A 62 -7.81 9.86 6.67
N LEU A 63 -7.45 11.13 6.85
CA LEU A 63 -8.39 12.20 7.22
C LEU A 63 -8.78 13.07 6.02
N ALA A 64 -8.23 12.79 4.85
CA ALA A 64 -8.34 13.63 3.67
C ALA A 64 -9.33 13.11 2.61
N GLY A 65 -10.11 12.08 2.95
CA GLY A 65 -11.12 11.53 2.04
C GLY A 65 -10.55 10.69 0.88
N LEU A 66 -9.27 10.32 0.94
CA LEU A 66 -8.58 9.66 -0.19
C LEU A 66 -9.13 8.27 -0.53
N VAL A 67 -9.83 7.65 0.41
CA VAL A 67 -10.42 6.31 0.23
C VAL A 67 -11.94 6.36 0.00
N ILE A 68 -12.52 7.56 -0.06
CA ILE A 68 -13.95 7.73 -0.30
C ILE A 68 -14.24 7.63 -1.80
N PRO A 69 -15.07 6.68 -2.24
CA PRO A 69 -15.35 6.42 -3.66
C PRO A 69 -16.36 7.41 -4.24
N LEU A 70 -15.95 8.68 -4.46
CA LEU A 70 -16.81 9.78 -4.90
C LEU A 70 -17.60 9.49 -6.20
N LYS A 71 -17.15 8.54 -7.01
CA LYS A 71 -17.78 8.13 -8.27
C LYS A 71 -18.23 6.67 -8.26
N GLY A 72 -18.44 6.10 -7.07
CA GLY A 72 -18.66 4.65 -6.94
C GLY A 72 -17.41 3.86 -7.30
N GLY A 73 -17.59 2.71 -7.94
CA GLY A 73 -16.52 1.83 -8.37
C GLY A 73 -16.12 0.79 -7.32
N ILE A 74 -14.88 0.34 -7.39
CA ILE A 74 -14.37 -0.76 -6.57
C ILE A 74 -13.44 -0.21 -5.49
N VAL A 75 -13.78 -0.43 -4.22
CA VAL A 75 -12.79 -0.29 -3.13
C VAL A 75 -12.01 -1.61 -3.02
N MET A 76 -10.69 -1.51 -3.17
CA MET A 76 -9.78 -2.65 -3.06
C MET A 76 -9.11 -2.63 -1.69
N ASP A 77 -9.60 -3.50 -0.80
CA ASP A 77 -9.06 -3.66 0.55
C ASP A 77 -7.79 -4.50 0.55
N MET A 78 -6.66 -3.86 0.79
CA MET A 78 -5.34 -4.50 0.77
C MET A 78 -4.98 -5.24 2.07
N LYS A 79 -5.81 -5.22 3.09
CA LYS A 79 -5.49 -5.77 4.43
C LYS A 79 -5.18 -7.27 4.46
N ARG A 80 -5.61 -8.03 3.45
CA ARG A 80 -5.30 -9.47 3.34
C ARG A 80 -3.90 -9.74 2.81
N MET A 81 -3.27 -8.76 2.17
CA MET A 81 -1.87 -8.79 1.73
C MET A 81 -1.00 -8.15 2.82
N ASN A 82 -0.77 -8.87 3.92
CA ASN A 82 -0.17 -8.32 5.14
C ASN A 82 1.05 -9.09 5.66
N LYS A 83 1.69 -9.87 4.80
CA LYS A 83 2.84 -10.69 5.19
C LYS A 83 4.11 -9.86 5.24
N ILE A 84 4.99 -10.23 6.17
CA ILE A 84 6.39 -9.81 6.18
C ILE A 84 7.16 -10.89 5.41
N LEU A 85 7.58 -10.55 4.19
CA LEU A 85 8.13 -11.52 3.23
C LEU A 85 9.60 -11.82 3.49
N GLN A 86 10.38 -10.78 3.84
CA GLN A 86 11.81 -10.90 4.08
C GLN A 86 12.29 -9.86 5.07
N VAL A 87 13.23 -10.23 5.93
CA VAL A 87 14.03 -9.30 6.73
C VAL A 87 15.49 -9.60 6.48
N ASN A 88 16.26 -8.60 6.11
CA ASN A 88 17.71 -8.70 5.98
C ASN A 88 18.37 -7.84 7.06
N PRO A 89 18.85 -8.43 8.17
CA PRO A 89 19.44 -7.66 9.26
C PRO A 89 20.77 -6.99 8.90
N MET A 90 21.55 -7.60 7.98
CA MET A 90 22.84 -7.09 7.57
C MET A 90 22.69 -5.86 6.66
N ALA A 91 21.83 -5.94 5.65
CA ALA A 91 21.53 -4.82 4.74
C ALA A 91 20.45 -3.86 5.30
N ARG A 92 19.84 -4.20 6.45
CA ARG A 92 18.85 -3.37 7.17
C ARG A 92 17.62 -3.01 6.32
N TYR A 93 17.10 -3.95 5.55
CA TYR A 93 15.82 -3.78 4.85
C TYR A 93 14.81 -4.86 5.24
N VAL A 94 13.55 -4.55 5.03
CA VAL A 94 12.42 -5.47 5.14
C VAL A 94 11.57 -5.37 3.88
N VAL A 95 11.09 -6.53 3.40
CA VAL A 95 10.11 -6.62 2.32
C VAL A 95 8.77 -7.02 2.92
N VAL A 96 7.75 -6.24 2.65
CA VAL A 96 6.40 -6.44 3.19
C VAL A 96 5.35 -6.30 2.10
N GLU A 97 4.23 -6.99 2.25
CA GLU A 97 3.05 -6.77 1.41
C GLU A 97 2.37 -5.43 1.76
N GLY A 98 1.70 -4.80 0.78
CA GLY A 98 1.15 -3.45 0.89
C GLY A 98 0.15 -3.20 2.02
N GLY A 99 -0.56 -4.23 2.46
CA GLY A 99 -1.49 -4.18 3.59
C GLY A 99 -0.86 -4.37 4.97
N THR A 100 0.46 -4.58 5.05
CA THR A 100 1.17 -4.74 6.33
C THR A 100 1.09 -3.47 7.16
N SER A 101 0.61 -3.58 8.41
CA SER A 101 0.51 -2.42 9.31
C SER A 101 1.84 -2.10 9.99
N GLN A 102 2.01 -0.83 10.36
CA GLN A 102 3.17 -0.36 11.14
C GLN A 102 3.31 -1.09 12.47
N GLY A 103 2.18 -1.36 13.13
CA GLY A 103 2.15 -2.10 14.39
C GLY A 103 2.58 -3.55 14.25
N ALA A 104 2.14 -4.23 13.18
CA ALA A 104 2.52 -5.61 12.89
C ALA A 104 4.04 -5.72 12.62
N LEU A 105 4.59 -4.84 11.78
CA LEU A 105 6.03 -4.82 11.54
C LEU A 105 6.82 -4.53 12.82
N LYS A 106 6.39 -3.55 13.62
CA LYS A 106 7.04 -3.24 14.90
C LYS A 106 7.08 -4.45 15.83
N ALA A 107 5.93 -5.11 16.03
CA ALA A 107 5.83 -6.28 16.89
C ALA A 107 6.71 -7.44 16.38
N TYR A 108 6.71 -7.67 15.08
CA TYR A 108 7.53 -8.68 14.44
C TYR A 108 9.04 -8.44 14.66
N LEU A 109 9.49 -7.20 14.40
CA LEU A 109 10.91 -6.83 14.59
C LEU A 109 11.32 -6.94 16.07
N GLN A 110 10.48 -6.46 16.99
CA GLN A 110 10.77 -6.57 18.42
C GLN A 110 10.95 -8.03 18.90
N LYS A 111 10.16 -8.94 18.33
CA LYS A 111 10.21 -10.37 18.68
C LYS A 111 11.39 -11.09 18.02
N ASN A 112 11.62 -10.88 16.73
CA ASN A 112 12.52 -11.71 15.94
C ASN A 112 13.87 -11.03 15.64
N HIS A 113 13.93 -9.69 15.66
CA HIS A 113 15.11 -8.88 15.35
C HIS A 113 15.22 -7.69 16.31
N PRO A 114 15.45 -7.91 17.60
CA PRO A 114 15.33 -6.89 18.65
C PRO A 114 16.33 -5.72 18.50
N THR A 115 17.35 -5.87 17.69
CA THR A 115 18.31 -4.81 17.36
C THR A 115 17.89 -3.89 16.22
N LEU A 116 16.87 -4.30 15.45
CA LEU A 116 16.34 -3.51 14.34
C LEU A 116 15.17 -2.63 14.79
N ARG A 117 15.06 -1.48 14.15
CA ARG A 117 13.95 -0.52 14.29
C ARG A 117 13.56 -0.02 12.92
N HIS A 118 12.28 0.30 12.72
CA HIS A 118 11.82 1.03 11.55
C HIS A 118 11.28 2.39 11.97
N SER A 119 11.19 3.31 11.04
CA SER A 119 10.54 4.59 11.28
C SER A 119 9.06 4.36 11.53
N ILE A 120 8.57 4.89 12.65
CA ILE A 120 7.16 4.81 13.01
C ILE A 120 6.55 6.17 12.64
N PRO A 121 5.53 6.20 11.77
CA PRO A 121 4.83 7.44 11.44
C PRO A 121 4.09 7.98 12.65
N ASP A 122 3.79 9.26 12.60
CA ASP A 122 2.92 9.92 13.59
C ASP A 122 1.45 9.66 13.23
N ALA A 123 1.09 8.38 13.25
CA ALA A 123 -0.20 7.84 12.84
C ALA A 123 -0.53 6.59 13.68
N PRO A 124 -1.81 6.18 13.76
CA PRO A 124 -2.18 4.97 14.46
C PRO A 124 -1.39 3.73 13.99
N PRO A 125 -1.04 2.80 14.89
CA PRO A 125 -0.29 1.59 14.53
C PRO A 125 -0.96 0.71 13.47
N ALA A 126 -2.27 0.85 13.30
CA ALA A 126 -3.04 0.18 12.25
C ALA A 126 -2.74 0.71 10.84
N THR A 127 -2.17 1.91 10.68
CA THR A 127 -1.81 2.47 9.36
C THR A 127 -0.90 1.51 8.61
N THR A 128 -1.23 1.24 7.34
CA THR A 128 -0.40 0.37 6.50
C THR A 128 0.85 1.09 6.00
N ILE A 129 1.92 0.33 5.78
CA ILE A 129 3.21 0.86 5.33
C ILE A 129 3.07 1.46 3.94
N ALA A 130 2.44 0.75 2.99
CA ALA A 130 2.25 1.25 1.63
C ALA A 130 1.43 2.55 1.60
N ALA A 131 0.31 2.63 2.35
CA ALA A 131 -0.47 3.86 2.43
C ALA A 131 0.35 5.03 2.98
N ASN A 132 1.15 4.80 4.03
CA ASN A 132 1.97 5.84 4.63
C ASN A 132 3.02 6.40 3.65
N VAL A 133 3.74 5.54 2.92
CA VAL A 133 4.75 6.00 1.95
C VAL A 133 4.12 6.64 0.72
N SER A 134 2.92 6.19 0.29
CA SER A 134 2.16 6.82 -0.79
C SER A 134 1.69 8.24 -0.46
N LEU A 135 1.64 8.59 0.83
CA LEU A 135 1.22 9.90 1.34
C LEU A 135 2.38 10.80 1.77
N HIS A 136 3.63 10.43 1.52
CA HIS A 136 4.79 11.08 2.13
C HIS A 136 4.67 11.17 3.66
N GLY A 137 4.27 10.07 4.30
CA GLY A 137 4.03 10.05 5.73
C GLY A 137 5.27 10.45 6.53
N GLN A 138 5.01 11.24 7.57
CA GLN A 138 6.02 11.71 8.51
C GLN A 138 6.02 10.85 9.76
N GLY A 139 7.16 10.84 10.46
CA GLY A 139 7.33 10.18 11.73
C GLY A 139 8.31 10.94 12.62
N ARG A 140 8.52 10.41 13.81
CA ARG A 140 9.42 11.03 14.80
C ARG A 140 10.88 11.15 14.33
N LEU A 141 11.26 10.37 13.33
CA LEU A 141 12.60 10.36 12.78
C LEU A 141 12.74 11.20 11.51
N THR A 142 11.69 11.89 11.06
CA THR A 142 11.67 12.67 9.82
C THR A 142 12.77 13.73 9.79
N ASN A 143 13.02 14.42 10.88
CA ASN A 143 14.06 15.45 10.95
C ASN A 143 15.51 14.87 10.82
N GLN A 144 15.67 13.58 11.08
CA GLN A 144 16.97 12.91 11.02
C GLN A 144 17.18 12.13 9.73
N TYR A 145 16.12 11.50 9.20
CA TYR A 145 16.20 10.52 8.11
C TYR A 145 15.29 10.85 6.91
N GLY A 146 14.60 11.97 6.92
CA GLY A 146 13.63 12.31 5.88
C GLY A 146 12.25 11.67 6.09
N PHE A 147 11.40 11.77 5.08
CA PHE A 147 10.08 11.14 5.07
C PHE A 147 10.18 9.61 5.04
N ASN A 148 9.13 8.93 5.44
CA ASN A 148 9.12 7.46 5.38
C ASN A 148 9.26 6.94 3.93
N SER A 149 8.82 7.69 2.94
CA SER A 149 9.07 7.43 1.52
C SER A 149 10.54 7.46 1.12
N ASP A 150 11.39 8.26 1.80
CA ASP A 150 12.82 8.33 1.52
C ASP A 150 13.56 7.05 1.95
N MET A 151 12.96 6.28 2.86
CA MET A 151 13.49 5.01 3.35
C MET A 151 13.12 3.82 2.46
N VAL A 152 12.30 4.03 1.42
CA VAL A 152 11.92 2.97 0.48
C VAL A 152 13.08 2.68 -0.45
N THR A 153 13.47 1.42 -0.57
CA THR A 153 14.57 0.96 -1.41
C THR A 153 14.12 0.20 -2.65
N GLY A 154 12.84 -0.09 -2.77
CA GLY A 154 12.25 -0.72 -3.93
C GLY A 154 10.75 -0.92 -3.76
N LEU A 155 10.07 -1.08 -4.88
CA LEU A 155 8.62 -1.29 -4.94
C LEU A 155 8.28 -2.37 -5.96
N GLU A 156 7.27 -3.16 -5.64
CA GLU A 156 6.45 -3.87 -6.61
C GLU A 156 5.14 -3.11 -6.75
N VAL A 157 4.80 -2.75 -7.98
CA VAL A 157 3.63 -1.92 -8.29
C VAL A 157 2.80 -2.56 -9.39
N VAL A 158 1.50 -2.67 -9.19
CA VAL A 158 0.56 -2.96 -10.27
C VAL A 158 0.13 -1.64 -10.91
N LEU A 159 0.53 -1.44 -12.17
CA LEU A 159 0.20 -0.25 -12.95
C LEU A 159 -1.30 -0.19 -13.31
N PRO A 160 -1.84 0.98 -13.69
CA PRO A 160 -3.23 1.09 -14.16
C PRO A 160 -3.58 0.20 -15.36
N THR A 161 -2.58 -0.23 -16.14
CA THR A 161 -2.72 -1.21 -17.23
C THR A 161 -2.88 -2.65 -16.71
N GLY A 162 -2.60 -2.89 -15.43
CA GLY A 162 -2.52 -4.21 -14.83
C GLY A 162 -1.18 -4.93 -15.10
N GLU A 163 -0.15 -4.22 -15.51
CA GLU A 163 1.21 -4.75 -15.58
C GLU A 163 1.89 -4.62 -14.23
N ILE A 164 2.78 -5.57 -13.90
CA ILE A 164 3.60 -5.52 -12.70
C ILE A 164 4.91 -4.82 -13.05
N CYS A 165 5.26 -3.81 -12.27
CA CYS A 165 6.50 -3.06 -12.39
C CYS A 165 7.32 -3.21 -11.11
N LEU A 166 8.57 -3.64 -11.24
CA LEU A 166 9.55 -3.66 -10.15
C LEU A 166 10.45 -2.43 -10.26
N ILE A 167 10.61 -1.70 -9.15
CA ILE A 167 11.34 -0.44 -9.09
C ILE A 167 12.47 -0.55 -8.08
N GLY A 168 13.63 0.05 -8.42
CA GLY A 168 14.85 -0.08 -7.64
C GLY A 168 15.60 -1.38 -7.95
N SER A 169 16.44 -1.84 -7.04
CA SER A 169 17.26 -3.03 -7.23
C SER A 169 16.47 -4.33 -7.53
N PRO A 170 15.22 -4.53 -7.10
CA PRO A 170 14.45 -5.71 -7.50
C PRO A 170 14.16 -5.80 -9.01
N SER A 171 14.29 -4.70 -9.76
CA SER A 171 14.13 -4.74 -11.22
C SER A 171 15.26 -5.46 -11.96
N ILE A 172 16.40 -5.66 -11.33
CA ILE A 172 17.59 -6.31 -11.93
C ILE A 172 18.01 -7.58 -11.20
N GLY A 173 17.40 -7.91 -10.06
CA GLY A 173 17.73 -9.11 -9.29
C GLY A 173 16.95 -9.21 -7.99
N PRO A 174 17.09 -10.30 -7.23
CA PRO A 174 16.30 -10.58 -6.04
C PRO A 174 16.74 -9.75 -4.83
N TYR A 175 17.16 -8.51 -5.03
CA TYR A 175 17.72 -7.63 -4.01
C TYR A 175 16.83 -6.40 -3.81
N TRP A 176 16.71 -5.93 -2.55
CA TRP A 176 15.90 -4.77 -2.17
C TRP A 176 16.74 -3.68 -1.49
N ILE A 177 18.01 -3.56 -1.85
CA ILE A 177 18.99 -2.76 -1.12
C ILE A 177 19.07 -1.30 -1.56
N SER A 178 18.61 -0.96 -2.76
CA SER A 178 18.77 0.39 -3.30
C SER A 178 17.69 0.72 -4.34
N LYS A 179 17.22 1.96 -4.34
CA LYS A 179 16.39 2.54 -5.41
C LYS A 179 17.20 3.29 -6.49
N GLY A 180 18.47 3.48 -6.29
CA GLY A 180 19.47 4.11 -7.16
C GLY A 180 20.87 3.97 -6.53
N PRO A 181 21.91 4.55 -7.08
CA PRO A 181 22.10 5.37 -8.27
C PRO A 181 22.47 4.60 -9.55
N THR A 182 22.62 3.28 -9.49
CA THR A 182 22.93 2.46 -10.69
C THR A 182 21.78 2.35 -11.68
N LEU A 183 20.58 2.66 -11.21
CA LEU A 183 19.33 2.73 -11.98
C LEU A 183 18.69 4.10 -11.77
N PRO A 184 17.85 4.57 -12.73
CA PRO A 184 16.99 5.72 -12.49
C PRO A 184 16.08 5.45 -11.29
N ASP A 185 15.98 6.39 -10.35
CA ASP A 185 15.02 6.33 -9.26
C ASP A 185 13.62 6.68 -9.78
N LEU A 186 12.84 5.67 -10.11
CA LEU A 186 11.44 5.81 -10.53
C LEU A 186 10.46 5.72 -9.38
N SER A 187 10.91 5.53 -8.14
CA SER A 187 10.03 5.43 -6.97
C SER A 187 9.20 6.70 -6.76
N GLY A 188 9.73 7.86 -7.11
CA GLY A 188 9.01 9.14 -7.08
C GLY A 188 7.79 9.22 -7.99
N LEU A 189 7.58 8.28 -8.91
CA LEU A 189 6.34 8.17 -9.69
C LEU A 189 5.18 7.58 -8.87
N PHE A 190 5.46 6.93 -7.75
CA PHE A 190 4.47 6.22 -6.94
C PHE A 190 4.40 6.73 -5.49
N LEU A 191 5.51 7.16 -4.95
CA LEU A 191 5.60 7.71 -3.59
C LEU A 191 5.15 9.16 -3.57
N GLY A 192 4.26 9.52 -2.64
CA GLY A 192 3.71 10.86 -2.52
C GLY A 192 2.58 11.21 -3.49
N TRP A 193 2.17 10.29 -4.36
CA TRP A 193 1.10 10.50 -5.35
C TRP A 193 -0.27 9.98 -4.91
N LEU A 194 -0.45 9.76 -3.61
CA LEU A 194 -1.74 9.44 -2.98
C LEU A 194 -2.40 8.16 -3.51
N GLY A 195 -1.60 7.24 -4.10
CA GLY A 195 -2.11 6.01 -4.73
C GLY A 195 -2.73 6.18 -6.11
N CYS A 196 -2.56 7.36 -6.77
CA CYS A 196 -3.18 7.63 -8.07
C CYS A 196 -2.44 7.01 -9.26
N THR A 197 -1.19 6.60 -9.11
CA THR A 197 -0.31 6.18 -10.21
C THR A 197 -0.14 4.67 -10.32
N GLY A 198 -0.51 3.92 -9.29
CA GLY A 198 -0.43 2.47 -9.23
C GLY A 198 -0.71 1.94 -7.83
N ILE A 199 -0.81 0.62 -7.71
CA ILE A 199 -1.09 -0.08 -6.45
C ILE A 199 0.21 -0.74 -5.98
N ILE A 200 0.71 -0.30 -4.82
CA ILE A 200 1.92 -0.81 -4.17
C ILE A 200 1.57 -2.03 -3.30
#